data_5f0b259d22934aa5ae3adaffcc7b53d4
#
_entry.id   5f0b259d22934aa5ae3adaffcc7b53d4
#
_cell.length_a   1.000
_cell.length_b   1.000
_cell.length_c   1.000
_cell.angle_alpha   90.00
_cell.angle_beta   90.00
_cell.angle_gamma   90.00
#
_symmetry.space_group_name_H-M   'P 1'
#
loop_
_entity.id
_entity.type
_entity.pdbx_description
1 polymer ?
#
loop_
_entity_poly.entity_id
_entity_poly.type
_entity_poly.pdbx_seq_one_letter_code
_entity_poly.pdbx_strand_id
1 'polypeptide(L)'
;MNTITLKPGKEKSLLRRHPWIYATGIATTEGRCEPGSTVTVRAADGRFLAKAAYSPESQIRARVWTFDENEPVDHAMFKRRVAAAVAHRRQWVKDSDAVRLIFGEADRLPGLIVDYYGNGPEGQLVCQFNAAGVEQWKTALVQALIKETGCPNVYERSDAAVRQREGLELVTGVLAGAEPDPALSVTEHGVRYYVDVRSGHKTGFYVDQRDNRKLVGDLAEGREVLNCFCYTGGFSLAALRGGAKSVTSIDSSGDALKIAAGNVALNGFDPERATWLDADVFKTLREFRAEGRQFDLIVLDPPKFAPSSHHIDRAARAYKEINLVGTQLLRPGGLLFTYSCSGAISMELFQKIIAGAVTDARADARILRRLSAGTDHPMLAAFPEAEYLKGLLLEKVA
;
A
#
# COMPACT_ATOMS: atom_id res chain seq x y z
N MET A 1 24.15 -21.00 20.65
CA MET A 1 23.48 -19.69 20.38
C MET A 1 23.46 -19.56 18.86
N ASN A 2 22.33 -19.22 18.26
CA ASN A 2 22.23 -19.09 16.80
C ASN A 2 22.89 -17.78 16.38
N THR A 3 23.89 -17.85 15.50
CA THR A 3 24.68 -16.67 15.11
C THR A 3 24.86 -16.62 13.61
N ILE A 4 24.78 -15.42 13.05
CA ILE A 4 25.14 -15.09 11.67
C ILE A 4 26.32 -14.13 11.73
N THR A 5 27.42 -14.47 11.04
CA THR A 5 28.57 -13.56 10.86
C THR A 5 28.57 -13.01 9.44
N LEU A 6 28.68 -11.70 9.33
CA LEU A 6 28.73 -11.02 8.03
C LEU A 6 30.13 -11.06 7.42
N LYS A 7 30.20 -11.03 6.09
CA LYS A 7 31.45 -10.81 5.35
C LYS A 7 32.03 -9.42 5.67
N PRO A 8 33.36 -9.24 5.65
CA PRO A 8 33.97 -7.94 5.83
C PRO A 8 33.35 -6.87 4.91
N GLY A 9 33.03 -5.71 5.46
CA GLY A 9 32.44 -4.58 4.74
C GLY A 9 30.92 -4.66 4.48
N LYS A 10 30.26 -5.78 4.82
CA LYS A 10 28.81 -5.94 4.67
C LYS A 10 28.00 -5.45 5.88
N GLU A 11 28.67 -5.10 6.98
CA GLU A 11 28.07 -4.49 8.17
C GLU A 11 27.60 -3.04 7.96
N LYS A 12 28.04 -2.36 6.91
CA LYS A 12 27.78 -0.92 6.67
C LYS A 12 26.29 -0.56 6.62
N SER A 13 25.44 -1.41 6.03
CA SER A 13 23.98 -1.20 6.01
C SER A 13 23.38 -1.27 7.42
N LEU A 14 23.78 -2.24 8.22
CA LEU A 14 23.32 -2.39 9.61
C LEU A 14 23.79 -1.24 10.50
N LEU A 15 25.05 -0.78 10.33
CA LEU A 15 25.55 0.41 11.04
C LEU A 15 24.74 1.67 10.70
N ARG A 16 24.13 1.73 9.53
CA ARG A 16 23.16 2.77 9.11
C ARG A 16 21.73 2.45 9.49
N ARG A 17 21.50 1.43 10.32
CA ARG A 17 20.17 1.01 10.82
C ARG A 17 19.23 0.44 9.75
N HIS A 18 19.76 0.00 8.60
CA HIS A 18 18.97 -0.70 7.60
C HIS A 18 18.50 -2.06 8.15
N PRO A 19 17.20 -2.42 8.06
CA PRO A 19 16.66 -3.60 8.76
C PRO A 19 16.88 -4.94 8.06
N TRP A 20 17.40 -4.95 6.82
CA TRP A 20 17.55 -6.19 6.04
C TRP A 20 18.98 -6.67 5.94
N ILE A 21 19.15 -7.99 6.03
CA ILE A 21 20.41 -8.70 5.83
C ILE A 21 20.23 -9.65 4.66
N TYR A 22 20.95 -9.39 3.58
CA TYR A 22 20.88 -10.21 2.38
C TYR A 22 21.76 -11.44 2.48
N ALA A 23 21.33 -12.57 1.87
CA ALA A 23 22.05 -13.83 1.85
C ALA A 23 23.50 -13.67 1.36
N THR A 24 23.72 -12.84 0.34
CA THR A 24 25.05 -12.58 -0.23
C THR A 24 26.03 -11.90 0.72
N GLY A 25 25.51 -11.26 1.79
CA GLY A 25 26.33 -10.58 2.82
C GLY A 25 26.81 -11.48 3.95
N ILE A 26 26.32 -12.72 4.05
CA ILE A 26 26.62 -13.64 5.15
C ILE A 26 27.87 -14.46 4.82
N ALA A 27 28.79 -14.56 5.77
CA ALA A 27 29.99 -15.40 5.71
C ALA A 27 29.69 -16.78 6.30
N THR A 28 29.20 -16.84 7.55
CA THR A 28 28.89 -18.09 8.26
C THR A 28 27.55 -18.01 8.98
N THR A 29 26.95 -19.18 9.18
CA THR A 29 25.76 -19.36 10.02
C THR A 29 26.06 -20.50 10.99
N GLU A 30 25.93 -20.26 12.29
CA GLU A 30 26.24 -21.20 13.36
C GLU A 30 25.01 -21.51 14.21
N GLY A 31 24.91 -22.74 14.68
CA GLY A 31 23.77 -23.21 15.46
C GLY A 31 22.62 -23.75 14.58
N ARG A 32 21.51 -24.10 15.21
CA ARG A 32 20.30 -24.59 14.55
C ARG A 32 19.38 -23.41 14.21
N CYS A 33 19.63 -22.80 13.05
CA CYS A 33 18.86 -21.65 12.60
C CYS A 33 17.58 -22.09 11.85
N GLU A 34 16.52 -22.35 12.59
CA GLU A 34 15.19 -22.67 12.03
C GLU A 34 14.51 -21.42 11.45
N PRO A 35 13.56 -21.58 10.49
CA PRO A 35 12.78 -20.46 9.97
C PRO A 35 12.11 -19.66 11.10
N GLY A 36 12.26 -18.34 11.09
CA GLY A 36 11.70 -17.45 12.10
C GLY A 36 12.50 -17.34 13.40
N SER A 37 13.47 -18.26 13.66
CA SER A 37 14.28 -18.20 14.88
C SER A 37 15.06 -16.89 14.99
N THR A 38 15.22 -16.41 16.22
CA THR A 38 16.05 -15.24 16.48
C THR A 38 17.52 -15.63 16.44
N VAL A 39 18.31 -14.91 15.65
CA VAL A 39 19.75 -15.06 15.51
C VAL A 39 20.46 -13.79 15.98
N THR A 40 21.66 -13.95 16.56
CA THR A 40 22.60 -12.86 16.81
C THR A 40 23.40 -12.57 15.54
N VAL A 41 23.44 -11.33 15.12
CA VAL A 41 24.20 -10.89 13.94
C VAL A 41 25.49 -10.22 14.40
N ARG A 42 26.63 -10.69 13.87
CA ARG A 42 27.96 -10.17 14.18
C ARG A 42 28.70 -9.70 12.92
N ALA A 43 29.54 -8.73 13.08
CA ALA A 43 30.52 -8.36 12.06
C ALA A 43 31.63 -9.40 11.96
N ALA A 44 32.46 -9.32 10.92
CA ALA A 44 33.60 -10.24 10.72
C ALA A 44 34.63 -10.19 11.87
N ASP A 45 34.71 -9.06 12.59
CA ASP A 45 35.56 -8.87 13.77
C ASP A 45 34.92 -9.34 15.09
N GLY A 46 33.74 -9.95 15.02
CA GLY A 46 33.01 -10.48 16.17
C GLY A 46 32.10 -9.49 16.91
N ARG A 47 32.13 -8.20 16.56
CA ARG A 47 31.25 -7.19 17.19
C ARG A 47 29.78 -7.50 16.96
N PHE A 48 28.97 -7.30 17.98
CA PHE A 48 27.51 -7.35 17.87
C PHE A 48 26.98 -6.27 16.91
N LEU A 49 26.02 -6.62 16.07
CA LEU A 49 25.36 -5.69 15.15
C LEU A 49 23.85 -5.62 15.39
N ALA A 50 23.19 -6.76 15.57
CA ALA A 50 21.74 -6.83 15.73
C ALA A 50 21.27 -8.19 16.25
N LYS A 51 20.01 -8.28 16.71
CA LYS A 51 19.23 -9.53 16.75
C LYS A 51 18.21 -9.49 15.61
N ALA A 52 18.06 -10.61 14.90
CA ALA A 52 17.22 -10.66 13.69
C ALA A 52 16.44 -11.97 13.60
N ALA A 53 15.32 -11.98 12.87
CA ALA A 53 14.60 -13.18 12.48
C ALA A 53 15.26 -13.82 11.25
N TYR A 54 15.50 -15.11 11.29
CA TYR A 54 16.14 -15.86 10.21
C TYR A 54 15.12 -16.42 9.21
N SER A 55 15.40 -16.28 7.91
CA SER A 55 14.58 -16.81 6.81
C SER A 55 15.48 -17.56 5.83
N PRO A 56 15.62 -18.91 5.96
CA PRO A 56 16.59 -19.70 5.19
C PRO A 56 16.34 -19.70 3.68
N GLU A 57 15.10 -19.57 3.24
CA GLU A 57 14.72 -19.58 1.81
C GLU A 57 14.79 -18.20 1.15
N SER A 58 14.71 -17.13 1.96
CA SER A 58 14.65 -15.76 1.45
C SER A 58 16.01 -15.22 1.03
N GLN A 59 16.02 -14.37 0.00
CA GLN A 59 17.17 -13.51 -0.32
C GLN A 59 17.42 -12.46 0.78
N ILE A 60 16.35 -12.01 1.45
CA ILE A 60 16.45 -11.24 2.68
C ILE A 60 16.58 -12.24 3.84
N ARG A 61 17.80 -12.74 4.01
CA ARG A 61 18.14 -13.87 4.87
C ARG A 61 17.82 -13.63 6.35
N ALA A 62 17.87 -12.40 6.80
CA ALA A 62 17.41 -12.05 8.13
C ALA A 62 16.84 -10.63 8.18
N ARG A 63 15.85 -10.43 9.04
CA ARG A 63 15.22 -9.13 9.28
C ARG A 63 15.43 -8.72 10.72
N VAL A 64 15.95 -7.52 10.93
CA VAL A 64 16.37 -7.04 12.25
C VAL A 64 15.15 -6.80 13.15
N TRP A 65 15.19 -7.45 14.31
CA TRP A 65 14.31 -7.13 15.44
C TRP A 65 14.83 -5.91 16.21
N THR A 66 16.09 -5.95 16.63
CA THR A 66 16.68 -4.89 17.44
C THR A 66 18.17 -4.73 17.16
N PHE A 67 18.65 -3.51 17.32
CA PHE A 67 20.07 -3.15 17.29
C PHE A 67 20.67 -2.99 18.70
N ASP A 68 19.88 -3.32 19.74
CA ASP A 68 20.33 -3.32 21.13
C ASP A 68 20.61 -4.77 21.57
N GLU A 69 21.86 -5.02 22.00
CA GLU A 69 22.28 -6.35 22.45
C GLU A 69 21.52 -6.78 23.74
N ASN A 70 21.12 -5.81 24.57
CA ASN A 70 20.43 -6.06 25.82
C ASN A 70 18.91 -6.21 25.68
N GLU A 71 18.32 -5.77 24.56
CA GLU A 71 16.87 -5.90 24.36
C GLU A 71 16.51 -7.38 24.11
N PRO A 72 15.70 -8.04 24.96
CA PRO A 72 15.21 -9.38 24.70
C PRO A 72 14.19 -9.39 23.58
N VAL A 73 14.24 -10.40 22.71
CA VAL A 73 13.21 -10.67 21.71
C VAL A 73 12.19 -11.62 22.35
N ASP A 74 11.14 -11.06 22.90
CA ASP A 74 10.14 -11.76 23.69
C ASP A 74 8.73 -11.18 23.49
N HIS A 75 7.73 -11.77 24.13
CA HIS A 75 6.34 -11.30 24.10
C HIS A 75 6.19 -9.83 24.54
N ALA A 76 6.99 -9.39 25.51
CA ALA A 76 6.91 -8.03 26.01
C ALA A 76 7.36 -7.01 24.96
N MET A 77 8.42 -7.35 24.18
CA MET A 77 8.88 -6.53 23.07
C MET A 77 7.78 -6.37 22.01
N PHE A 78 7.17 -7.46 21.56
CA PHE A 78 6.12 -7.40 20.53
C PHE A 78 4.90 -6.63 21.01
N LYS A 79 4.51 -6.82 22.26
CA LYS A 79 3.40 -6.08 22.87
C LYS A 79 3.66 -4.56 22.89
N ARG A 80 4.87 -4.14 23.29
CA ARG A 80 5.25 -2.71 23.26
C ARG A 80 5.22 -2.14 21.84
N ARG A 81 5.67 -2.90 20.83
CA ARG A 81 5.71 -2.44 19.43
C ARG A 81 4.32 -2.33 18.83
N VAL A 82 3.45 -3.29 19.09
CA VAL A 82 2.04 -3.22 18.68
C VAL A 82 1.36 -2.01 19.32
N ALA A 83 1.52 -1.82 20.63
CA ALA A 83 0.97 -0.66 21.33
C ALA A 83 1.47 0.67 20.78
N ALA A 84 2.78 0.78 20.49
CA ALA A 84 3.37 1.96 19.90
C ALA A 84 2.83 2.24 18.48
N ALA A 85 2.67 1.20 17.64
CA ALA A 85 2.12 1.32 16.30
C ALA A 85 0.65 1.80 16.34
N VAL A 86 -0.17 1.22 17.20
CA VAL A 86 -1.59 1.62 17.39
C VAL A 86 -1.67 3.06 17.88
N ALA A 87 -0.86 3.44 18.88
CA ALA A 87 -0.84 4.80 19.41
C ALA A 87 -0.43 5.83 18.33
N HIS A 88 0.55 5.49 17.51
CA HIS A 88 0.96 6.33 16.37
C HIS A 88 -0.21 6.61 15.42
N ARG A 89 -0.96 5.57 15.01
CA ARG A 89 -2.09 5.74 14.08
C ARG A 89 -3.22 6.56 14.70
N ARG A 90 -3.53 6.37 15.98
CA ARG A 90 -4.51 7.19 16.69
C ARG A 90 -4.14 8.69 16.73
N GLN A 91 -2.84 8.99 16.73
CA GLN A 91 -2.35 10.37 16.67
C GLN A 91 -2.50 10.97 15.27
N TRP A 92 -2.13 10.22 14.21
CA TRP A 92 -1.93 10.77 12.87
C TRP A 92 -3.09 10.52 11.89
N VAL A 93 -3.90 9.49 12.12
CA VAL A 93 -5.07 9.21 11.26
C VAL A 93 -6.31 9.81 11.91
N LYS A 94 -7.04 10.61 11.14
CA LYS A 94 -8.29 11.27 11.55
C LYS A 94 -9.37 11.00 10.52
N ASP A 95 -10.62 11.06 10.96
CA ASP A 95 -11.81 10.94 10.12
C ASP A 95 -11.83 9.68 9.22
N SER A 96 -11.24 8.58 9.73
CA SER A 96 -11.25 7.27 9.07
C SER A 96 -11.26 6.14 10.09
N ASP A 97 -12.09 5.15 9.84
CA ASP A 97 -12.11 3.86 10.52
C ASP A 97 -11.53 2.72 9.67
N ALA A 98 -10.86 3.07 8.56
CA ALA A 98 -10.02 2.18 7.76
C ALA A 98 -8.55 2.62 7.88
N VAL A 99 -7.72 1.82 8.56
CA VAL A 99 -6.37 2.24 8.96
C VAL A 99 -5.37 1.09 8.83
N ARG A 100 -4.19 1.35 8.23
CA ARG A 100 -3.02 0.49 8.35
C ARG A 100 -2.42 0.62 9.74
N LEU A 101 -2.70 -0.32 10.66
CA LEU A 101 -2.17 -0.28 12.03
C LEU A 101 -0.69 -0.65 12.12
N ILE A 102 -0.24 -1.60 11.29
CA ILE A 102 1.16 -2.02 11.26
C ILE A 102 1.66 -2.07 9.83
N PHE A 103 2.78 -1.42 9.60
CA PHE A 103 3.45 -1.34 8.30
C PHE A 103 4.90 -1.87 8.39
N GLY A 104 5.04 -3.14 8.69
CA GLY A 104 6.28 -3.90 8.62
C GLY A 104 7.46 -3.27 9.37
N GLU A 105 8.51 -3.03 8.62
CA GLU A 105 9.79 -2.49 9.10
C GLU A 105 9.64 -1.12 9.77
N ALA A 106 8.71 -0.30 9.30
CA ALA A 106 8.46 1.03 9.87
C ALA A 106 8.03 0.98 11.33
N ASP A 107 7.30 -0.07 11.71
CA ASP A 107 6.84 -0.33 13.08
C ASP A 107 7.76 -1.32 13.83
N ARG A 108 8.94 -1.64 13.27
CA ARG A 108 9.89 -2.64 13.80
C ARG A 108 9.27 -4.03 13.96
N LEU A 109 8.30 -4.34 13.12
CA LEU A 109 7.64 -5.65 13.01
C LEU A 109 7.80 -6.17 11.57
N PRO A 110 9.05 -6.41 11.11
CA PRO A 110 9.36 -6.63 9.72
C PRO A 110 8.59 -7.81 9.13
N GLY A 111 7.89 -7.53 8.02
CA GLY A 111 7.05 -8.51 7.34
C GLY A 111 5.62 -8.64 7.88
N LEU A 112 5.24 -7.92 8.94
CA LEU A 112 3.85 -7.86 9.42
C LEU A 112 3.11 -6.67 8.80
N ILE A 113 1.96 -6.94 8.21
CA ILE A 113 0.99 -5.94 7.77
C ILE A 113 -0.30 -6.18 8.54
N VAL A 114 -0.88 -5.11 9.09
CA VAL A 114 -2.19 -5.18 9.74
C VAL A 114 -3.02 -3.99 9.32
N ASP A 115 -4.16 -4.26 8.71
CA ASP A 115 -5.20 -3.28 8.47
C ASP A 115 -6.36 -3.49 9.45
N TYR A 116 -6.95 -2.39 9.86
CA TYR A 116 -8.10 -2.37 10.74
C TYR A 116 -9.26 -1.66 10.08
N TYR A 117 -10.38 -2.33 10.01
CA TYR A 117 -11.62 -1.87 9.41
C TYR A 117 -12.71 -1.78 10.46
N GLY A 118 -13.29 -0.61 10.65
CA GLY A 118 -14.29 -0.33 11.66
C GLY A 118 -13.69 0.06 13.01
N ASN A 119 -14.47 -0.06 14.08
CA ASN A 119 -14.09 0.37 15.41
C ASN A 119 -14.51 -0.63 16.50
N GLY A 120 -13.66 -0.78 17.52
CA GLY A 120 -13.95 -1.56 18.72
C GLY A 120 -14.33 -3.03 18.44
N PRO A 121 -15.29 -3.58 19.19
CA PRO A 121 -15.63 -5.01 19.11
C PRO A 121 -16.22 -5.47 17.77
N GLU A 122 -16.85 -4.56 17.03
CA GLU A 122 -17.50 -4.86 15.73
C GLU A 122 -16.55 -4.68 14.55
N GLY A 123 -15.32 -4.19 14.81
CA GLY A 123 -14.31 -4.03 13.79
C GLY A 123 -13.72 -5.35 13.32
N GLN A 124 -12.90 -5.28 12.28
CA GLN A 124 -12.19 -6.41 11.70
C GLN A 124 -10.70 -6.07 11.53
N LEU A 125 -9.85 -6.83 12.18
CA LEU A 125 -8.40 -6.82 11.94
C LEU A 125 -8.06 -7.78 10.81
N VAL A 126 -7.25 -7.36 9.85
CA VAL A 126 -6.77 -8.19 8.75
C VAL A 126 -5.25 -8.21 8.78
N CYS A 127 -4.68 -9.39 8.99
CA CYS A 127 -3.25 -9.58 9.17
C CYS A 127 -2.62 -10.28 7.98
N GLN A 128 -1.41 -9.86 7.60
CA GLN A 128 -0.53 -10.56 6.66
C GLN A 128 0.81 -10.83 7.34
N PHE A 129 1.17 -12.09 7.50
CA PHE A 129 2.45 -12.51 8.06
C PHE A 129 3.40 -12.88 6.90
N ASN A 130 4.08 -11.90 6.34
CA ASN A 130 4.84 -12.02 5.10
C ASN A 130 6.32 -12.42 5.28
N ALA A 131 6.74 -12.78 6.49
CA ALA A 131 8.10 -13.22 6.80
C ALA A 131 8.11 -14.27 7.90
N ALA A 132 9.11 -15.15 7.89
CA ALA A 132 9.22 -16.26 8.85
C ALA A 132 9.23 -15.81 10.31
N GLY A 133 9.84 -14.66 10.62
CA GLY A 133 9.88 -14.12 11.97
C GLY A 133 8.52 -13.81 12.56
N VAL A 134 7.69 -13.05 11.84
CA VAL A 134 6.33 -12.72 12.31
C VAL A 134 5.39 -13.91 12.23
N GLU A 135 5.63 -14.87 11.34
CA GLU A 135 4.92 -16.14 11.30
C GLU A 135 5.13 -16.93 12.62
N GLN A 136 6.37 -17.02 13.10
CA GLN A 136 6.69 -17.70 14.37
C GLN A 136 6.02 -17.01 15.57
N TRP A 137 5.89 -15.70 15.55
CA TRP A 137 5.30 -14.90 16.64
C TRP A 137 3.81 -14.60 16.45
N LYS A 138 3.15 -15.23 15.46
CA LYS A 138 1.75 -14.97 15.07
C LYS A 138 0.79 -14.91 16.28
N THR A 139 0.78 -15.92 17.13
CA THR A 139 -0.13 -15.98 18.29
C THR A 139 0.07 -14.80 19.23
N ALA A 140 1.32 -14.46 19.56
CA ALA A 140 1.64 -13.36 20.46
C ALA A 140 1.24 -11.99 19.86
N LEU A 141 1.44 -11.82 18.54
CA LEU A 141 1.08 -10.61 17.81
C LEU A 141 -0.44 -10.44 17.73
N VAL A 142 -1.19 -11.52 17.45
CA VAL A 142 -2.67 -11.50 17.43
C VAL A 142 -3.22 -11.14 18.81
N GLN A 143 -2.71 -11.75 19.89
CA GLN A 143 -3.12 -11.40 21.25
C GLN A 143 -2.84 -9.93 21.62
N ALA A 144 -1.68 -9.42 21.20
CA ALA A 144 -1.34 -8.03 21.41
C ALA A 144 -2.28 -7.07 20.64
N LEU A 145 -2.61 -7.40 19.39
CA LEU A 145 -3.54 -6.62 18.56
C LEU A 145 -4.94 -6.56 19.19
N ILE A 146 -5.49 -7.72 19.58
CA ILE A 146 -6.81 -7.78 20.25
C ILE A 146 -6.82 -6.91 21.49
N LYS A 147 -5.77 -7.01 22.32
CA LYS A 147 -5.66 -6.24 23.55
C LYS A 147 -5.61 -4.72 23.30
N GLU A 148 -4.80 -4.26 22.34
CA GLU A 148 -4.57 -2.84 22.09
C GLU A 148 -5.70 -2.17 21.31
N THR A 149 -6.43 -2.91 20.50
CA THR A 149 -7.55 -2.39 19.71
C THR A 149 -8.92 -2.58 20.37
N GLY A 150 -9.05 -3.59 21.24
CA GLY A 150 -10.35 -4.04 21.75
C GLY A 150 -11.19 -4.82 20.72
N CYS A 151 -10.64 -5.08 19.54
CA CYS A 151 -11.31 -5.83 18.47
C CYS A 151 -10.98 -7.32 18.58
N PRO A 152 -11.97 -8.21 18.82
CA PRO A 152 -11.74 -9.64 18.93
C PRO A 152 -11.58 -10.34 17.58
N ASN A 153 -12.00 -9.71 16.46
CA ASN A 153 -12.12 -10.35 15.16
C ASN A 153 -10.82 -10.16 14.36
N VAL A 154 -10.11 -11.24 14.10
CA VAL A 154 -8.83 -11.25 13.37
C VAL A 154 -8.89 -12.25 12.24
N TYR A 155 -8.69 -11.77 11.02
CA TYR A 155 -8.64 -12.57 9.80
C TYR A 155 -7.24 -12.54 9.18
N GLU A 156 -6.74 -13.67 8.72
CA GLU A 156 -5.46 -13.77 8.04
C GLU A 156 -5.64 -13.70 6.52
N ARG A 157 -4.87 -12.85 5.87
CA ARG A 157 -4.75 -12.72 4.41
C ARG A 157 -3.28 -12.87 3.99
N SER A 158 -2.65 -13.94 4.45
CA SER A 158 -1.26 -14.29 4.13
C SER A 158 -1.18 -15.04 2.78
N ASP A 159 -1.84 -14.50 1.75
CA ASP A 159 -1.97 -15.05 0.39
C ASP A 159 -1.09 -14.32 -0.66
N ALA A 160 -0.22 -13.42 -0.21
CA ALA A 160 0.68 -12.69 -1.09
C ALA A 160 1.87 -13.55 -1.55
N ALA A 161 2.24 -13.46 -2.84
CA ALA A 161 3.34 -14.22 -3.44
C ALA A 161 4.71 -14.00 -2.77
N VAL A 162 4.87 -12.95 -1.97
CA VAL A 162 6.09 -12.72 -1.18
C VAL A 162 6.35 -13.84 -0.17
N ARG A 163 5.31 -14.47 0.37
CA ARG A 163 5.43 -15.61 1.30
C ARG A 163 6.15 -16.80 0.71
N GLN A 164 5.86 -17.14 -0.56
CA GLN A 164 6.53 -18.24 -1.26
C GLN A 164 8.05 -18.02 -1.37
N ARG A 165 8.50 -16.75 -1.47
CA ARG A 165 9.93 -16.39 -1.44
C ARG A 165 10.57 -16.51 -0.07
N GLU A 166 9.75 -16.60 0.98
CA GLU A 166 10.17 -16.85 2.37
C GLU A 166 10.11 -18.35 2.73
N GLY A 167 9.69 -19.21 1.80
CA GLY A 167 9.44 -20.63 2.06
C GLY A 167 8.19 -20.87 2.89
N LEU A 168 7.24 -19.93 2.89
CA LEU A 168 5.98 -20.02 3.65
C LEU A 168 4.81 -20.35 2.75
N GLU A 169 3.88 -21.16 3.24
CA GLU A 169 2.64 -21.48 2.55
C GLU A 169 1.68 -20.28 2.52
N LEU A 170 0.84 -20.23 1.49
CA LEU A 170 -0.25 -19.25 1.41
C LEU A 170 -1.38 -19.67 2.33
N VAL A 171 -1.81 -18.76 3.20
CA VAL A 171 -2.84 -19.03 4.23
C VAL A 171 -3.85 -17.90 4.28
N THR A 172 -5.13 -18.28 4.39
CA THR A 172 -6.23 -17.37 4.69
C THR A 172 -7.18 -18.02 5.71
N GLY A 173 -7.81 -17.24 6.56
CA GLY A 173 -8.80 -17.75 7.51
C GLY A 173 -8.91 -16.92 8.78
N VAL A 174 -9.86 -17.31 9.64
CA VAL A 174 -10.07 -16.69 10.94
C VAL A 174 -8.97 -17.12 11.91
N LEU A 175 -8.31 -16.15 12.53
CA LEU A 175 -7.34 -16.38 13.62
C LEU A 175 -7.98 -16.21 15.00
N ALA A 176 -8.98 -15.34 15.12
CA ALA A 176 -9.75 -15.13 16.34
C ALA A 176 -11.09 -14.47 16.03
N GLY A 177 -12.08 -14.65 16.91
CA GLY A 177 -13.39 -14.03 16.82
C GLY A 177 -14.26 -14.60 15.68
N ALA A 178 -15.05 -13.73 15.07
CA ALA A 178 -16.00 -14.08 14.04
C ALA A 178 -15.40 -14.01 12.61
N GLU A 179 -16.06 -14.69 11.68
CA GLU A 179 -15.82 -14.51 10.24
C GLU A 179 -16.09 -13.06 9.82
N PRO A 180 -15.32 -12.52 8.84
CA PRO A 180 -15.60 -11.20 8.31
C PRO A 180 -17.03 -11.06 7.76
N ASP A 181 -17.70 -9.98 8.17
CA ASP A 181 -19.04 -9.65 7.67
C ASP A 181 -18.95 -9.32 6.17
N PRO A 182 -19.74 -9.98 5.30
CA PRO A 182 -19.83 -9.64 3.88
C PRO A 182 -20.30 -8.20 3.61
N ALA A 183 -21.04 -7.61 4.56
CA ALA A 183 -21.52 -6.23 4.50
C ALA A 183 -20.64 -5.24 5.27
N LEU A 184 -19.41 -5.65 5.65
CA LEU A 184 -18.48 -4.77 6.34
C LEU A 184 -18.32 -3.47 5.56
N SER A 185 -18.53 -2.36 6.24
CA SER A 185 -18.33 -1.04 5.66
C SER A 185 -17.51 -0.16 6.58
N VAL A 186 -16.76 0.74 5.97
CA VAL A 186 -15.89 1.71 6.65
C VAL A 186 -16.27 3.13 6.25
N THR A 187 -15.93 4.08 7.08
CA THR A 187 -16.12 5.51 6.81
C THR A 187 -14.76 6.18 6.71
N GLU A 188 -14.56 6.98 5.67
CA GLU A 188 -13.36 7.76 5.43
C GLU A 188 -13.75 9.16 4.94
N HIS A 189 -13.42 10.20 5.71
CA HIS A 189 -13.76 11.59 5.41
C HIS A 189 -15.25 11.80 5.05
N GLY A 190 -16.14 11.08 5.74
CA GLY A 190 -17.59 11.15 5.54
C GLY A 190 -18.10 10.39 4.31
N VAL A 191 -17.27 9.55 3.68
CA VAL A 191 -17.67 8.60 2.63
C VAL A 191 -17.66 7.18 3.19
N ARG A 192 -18.70 6.42 2.93
CA ARG A 192 -18.80 5.00 3.31
C ARG A 192 -18.42 4.10 2.15
N TYR A 193 -17.67 3.02 2.46
CA TYR A 193 -17.21 2.04 1.49
C TYR A 193 -17.43 0.62 2.00
N TYR A 194 -18.00 -0.26 1.18
CA TYR A 194 -17.94 -1.68 1.44
C TYR A 194 -16.51 -2.20 1.29
N VAL A 195 -16.11 -3.09 2.20
CA VAL A 195 -14.79 -3.72 2.23
C VAL A 195 -14.93 -5.23 2.12
N ASP A 196 -14.38 -5.82 1.08
CA ASP A 196 -14.31 -7.27 0.93
C ASP A 196 -12.99 -7.80 1.49
N VAL A 197 -13.02 -8.21 2.74
CA VAL A 197 -11.85 -8.76 3.45
C VAL A 197 -11.42 -10.11 2.87
N ARG A 198 -12.34 -10.92 2.34
CA ARG A 198 -12.05 -12.29 1.90
C ARG A 198 -11.43 -12.36 0.52
N SER A 199 -12.00 -11.62 -0.45
CA SER A 199 -11.67 -11.73 -1.87
C SER A 199 -11.14 -10.43 -2.47
N GLY A 200 -11.31 -9.30 -1.78
CA GLY A 200 -10.87 -7.99 -2.24
C GLY A 200 -9.35 -7.87 -2.38
N HIS A 201 -8.92 -6.90 -3.16
CA HIS A 201 -7.50 -6.62 -3.36
C HIS A 201 -6.82 -6.26 -2.04
N LYS A 202 -5.54 -6.59 -1.90
CA LYS A 202 -4.74 -6.40 -0.68
C LYS A 202 -5.39 -7.11 0.51
N THR A 203 -5.87 -6.35 1.48
CA THR A 203 -6.58 -6.80 2.68
C THR A 203 -8.08 -6.54 2.62
N GLY A 204 -8.56 -6.00 1.48
CA GLY A 204 -9.96 -5.66 1.22
C GLY A 204 -10.19 -4.24 0.71
N PHE A 205 -9.28 -3.30 1.02
CA PHE A 205 -9.37 -1.89 0.64
C PHE A 205 -7.99 -1.25 0.45
N TYR A 206 -7.92 -0.13 -0.28
CA TYR A 206 -6.69 0.62 -0.54
C TYR A 206 -6.53 1.77 0.46
N VAL A 207 -6.21 1.45 1.71
CA VAL A 207 -6.06 2.45 2.79
C VAL A 207 -4.91 3.44 2.53
N ASP A 208 -3.92 3.06 1.73
CA ASP A 208 -2.78 3.90 1.35
C ASP A 208 -3.17 5.14 0.52
N GLN A 209 -4.30 5.10 -0.19
CA GLN A 209 -4.80 6.21 -1.01
C GLN A 209 -5.74 7.17 -0.25
N ARG A 210 -5.96 7.00 1.05
CA ARG A 210 -6.89 7.82 1.86
C ARG A 210 -6.71 9.30 1.66
N ASP A 211 -5.50 9.81 1.88
CA ASP A 211 -5.22 11.24 1.84
C ASP A 211 -5.32 11.79 0.40
N ASN A 212 -5.01 10.95 -0.59
CA ASN A 212 -5.15 11.28 -2.00
C ASN A 212 -6.63 11.32 -2.43
N ARG A 213 -7.46 10.40 -1.94
CA ARG A 213 -8.92 10.44 -2.18
C ARG A 213 -9.54 11.71 -1.59
N LYS A 214 -9.13 12.07 -0.36
CA LYS A 214 -9.57 13.33 0.24
C LYS A 214 -9.23 14.53 -0.65
N LEU A 215 -7.99 14.60 -1.13
CA LEU A 215 -7.54 15.71 -1.98
C LEU A 215 -8.33 15.76 -3.30
N VAL A 216 -8.66 14.62 -3.91
CA VAL A 216 -9.54 14.59 -5.09
C VAL A 216 -10.91 15.12 -4.74
N GLY A 217 -11.51 14.72 -3.62
CA GLY A 217 -12.78 15.26 -3.14
C GLY A 217 -12.74 16.76 -2.93
N ASP A 218 -11.70 17.28 -2.27
CA ASP A 218 -11.54 18.72 -1.98
C ASP A 218 -11.43 19.56 -3.27
N LEU A 219 -11.04 18.96 -4.40
CA LEU A 219 -10.84 19.65 -5.69
C LEU A 219 -11.91 19.30 -6.75
N ALA A 220 -12.95 18.54 -6.38
CA ALA A 220 -13.90 18.01 -7.36
C ALA A 220 -15.13 18.88 -7.62
N GLU A 221 -15.38 19.92 -6.82
CA GLU A 221 -16.62 20.73 -6.90
C GLU A 221 -16.88 21.26 -8.32
N GLY A 222 -18.08 20.96 -8.84
CA GLY A 222 -18.56 21.39 -10.17
C GLY A 222 -17.86 20.73 -11.36
N ARG A 223 -16.89 19.83 -11.16
CA ARG A 223 -16.04 19.25 -12.21
C ARG A 223 -16.65 18.00 -12.82
N GLU A 224 -16.37 17.78 -14.10
CA GLU A 224 -16.55 16.51 -14.80
C GLU A 224 -15.29 15.67 -14.59
N VAL A 225 -15.42 14.55 -13.86
CA VAL A 225 -14.30 13.73 -13.39
C VAL A 225 -14.22 12.42 -14.17
N LEU A 226 -13.00 12.01 -14.54
CA LEU A 226 -12.69 10.69 -15.07
C LEU A 226 -11.80 9.95 -14.08
N ASN A 227 -12.23 8.76 -13.64
CA ASN A 227 -11.43 7.88 -12.77
C ASN A 227 -11.11 6.58 -13.50
N CYS A 228 -9.83 6.36 -13.80
CA CYS A 228 -9.32 5.17 -14.48
C CYS A 228 -8.70 4.19 -13.49
N PHE A 229 -8.94 2.87 -13.71
CA PHE A 229 -8.55 1.80 -12.80
C PHE A 229 -9.25 1.98 -11.44
N CYS A 230 -10.55 2.24 -11.50
CA CYS A 230 -11.29 2.77 -10.36
C CYS A 230 -11.55 1.75 -9.26
N TYR A 231 -11.37 0.45 -9.50
CA TYR A 231 -11.66 -0.63 -8.56
C TYR A 231 -13.08 -0.47 -7.98
N THR A 232 -13.25 -0.44 -6.66
CA THR A 232 -14.55 -0.25 -5.98
C THR A 232 -14.97 1.23 -5.87
N GLY A 233 -14.41 2.10 -6.71
CA GLY A 233 -14.82 3.49 -6.87
C GLY A 233 -14.29 4.46 -5.81
N GLY A 234 -13.20 4.16 -5.11
CA GLY A 234 -12.72 4.99 -4.01
C GLY A 234 -12.57 6.47 -4.35
N PHE A 235 -11.84 6.81 -5.41
CA PHE A 235 -11.69 8.19 -5.87
C PHE A 235 -12.99 8.77 -6.42
N SER A 236 -13.82 7.95 -7.09
CA SER A 236 -15.10 8.38 -7.66
C SER A 236 -16.06 8.84 -6.58
N LEU A 237 -16.18 8.09 -5.50
CA LEU A 237 -17.04 8.41 -4.37
C LEU A 237 -16.55 9.65 -3.61
N ALA A 238 -15.23 9.80 -3.47
CA ALA A 238 -14.63 11.00 -2.89
C ALA A 238 -14.95 12.24 -3.76
N ALA A 239 -14.86 12.12 -5.09
CA ALA A 239 -15.23 13.20 -6.02
C ALA A 239 -16.73 13.53 -5.94
N LEU A 240 -17.63 12.54 -5.90
CA LEU A 240 -19.07 12.74 -5.73
C LEU A 240 -19.38 13.46 -4.42
N ARG A 241 -18.75 13.05 -3.32
CA ARG A 241 -18.85 13.70 -2.00
C ARG A 241 -18.37 15.15 -2.05
N GLY A 242 -17.31 15.40 -2.81
CA GLY A 242 -16.72 16.74 -3.02
C GLY A 242 -17.50 17.64 -3.99
N GLY A 243 -18.68 17.20 -4.47
CA GLY A 243 -19.54 18.03 -5.33
C GLY A 243 -19.22 17.94 -6.82
N ALA A 244 -18.53 16.88 -7.31
CA ALA A 244 -18.34 16.67 -8.73
C ALA A 244 -19.66 16.73 -9.50
N LYS A 245 -19.71 17.38 -10.65
CA LYS A 245 -20.88 17.44 -11.53
C LYS A 245 -21.24 16.04 -12.02
N SER A 246 -20.25 15.30 -12.48
CA SER A 246 -20.38 13.90 -12.90
C SER A 246 -19.05 13.17 -12.75
N VAL A 247 -19.12 11.85 -12.59
CA VAL A 247 -17.92 10.99 -12.52
C VAL A 247 -18.10 9.83 -13.49
N THR A 248 -17.19 9.71 -14.46
CA THR A 248 -17.04 8.53 -15.32
C THR A 248 -15.92 7.66 -14.78
N SER A 249 -16.19 6.40 -14.51
CA SER A 249 -15.25 5.45 -13.89
C SER A 249 -15.04 4.25 -14.78
N ILE A 250 -13.77 3.82 -14.94
CA ILE A 250 -13.40 2.71 -15.82
C ILE A 250 -12.61 1.69 -15.01
N ASP A 251 -13.02 0.43 -15.07
CA ASP A 251 -12.26 -0.71 -14.58
C ASP A 251 -12.60 -1.95 -15.43
N SER A 252 -11.71 -2.92 -15.48
CA SER A 252 -11.93 -4.19 -16.17
C SER A 252 -12.53 -5.27 -15.27
N SER A 253 -12.84 -4.95 -14.00
CA SER A 253 -13.48 -5.85 -13.05
C SER A 253 -14.94 -5.48 -12.86
N GLY A 254 -15.84 -6.15 -13.56
CA GLY A 254 -17.28 -5.95 -13.40
C GLY A 254 -17.77 -6.17 -11.97
N ASP A 255 -17.13 -7.07 -11.20
CA ASP A 255 -17.48 -7.29 -9.79
C ASP A 255 -17.07 -6.12 -8.90
N ALA A 256 -15.90 -5.52 -9.13
CA ALA A 256 -15.51 -4.29 -8.44
C ALA A 256 -16.46 -3.13 -8.75
N LEU A 257 -16.91 -3.01 -10.00
CA LEU A 257 -17.86 -1.99 -10.41
C LEU A 257 -19.27 -2.18 -9.80
N LYS A 258 -19.71 -3.41 -9.55
CA LYS A 258 -20.94 -3.69 -8.79
C LYS A 258 -20.84 -3.17 -7.36
N ILE A 259 -19.70 -3.40 -6.70
CA ILE A 259 -19.43 -2.86 -5.36
C ILE A 259 -19.40 -1.33 -5.41
N ALA A 260 -18.76 -0.74 -6.42
CA ALA A 260 -18.72 0.71 -6.60
C ALA A 260 -20.12 1.33 -6.75
N ALA A 261 -20.98 0.73 -7.55
CA ALA A 261 -22.39 1.14 -7.68
C ALA A 261 -23.17 0.99 -6.35
N GLY A 262 -22.92 -0.10 -5.61
CA GLY A 262 -23.46 -0.30 -4.26
C GLY A 262 -23.00 0.78 -3.28
N ASN A 263 -21.76 1.22 -3.38
CA ASN A 263 -21.20 2.30 -2.57
C ASN A 263 -21.87 3.66 -2.86
N VAL A 264 -22.33 3.92 -4.09
CA VAL A 264 -23.13 5.12 -4.41
C VAL A 264 -24.43 5.12 -3.60
N ALA A 265 -25.16 4.00 -3.62
CA ALA A 265 -26.39 3.82 -2.86
C ALA A 265 -26.15 3.90 -1.34
N LEU A 266 -25.08 3.28 -0.84
CA LEU A 266 -24.67 3.30 0.57
C LEU A 266 -24.50 4.73 1.11
N ASN A 267 -24.05 5.66 0.25
CA ASN A 267 -23.83 7.06 0.59
C ASN A 267 -25.02 7.97 0.25
N GLY A 268 -26.07 7.46 -0.37
CA GLY A 268 -27.20 8.27 -0.84
C GLY A 268 -26.83 9.29 -1.92
N PHE A 269 -25.76 9.01 -2.69
CA PHE A 269 -25.39 9.85 -3.82
C PHE A 269 -26.34 9.60 -5.00
N ASP A 270 -26.53 10.64 -5.80
CA ASP A 270 -27.32 10.56 -7.03
C ASP A 270 -26.61 9.61 -8.05
N PRO A 271 -27.25 8.47 -8.41
CA PRO A 271 -26.66 7.52 -9.34
C PRO A 271 -26.50 8.07 -10.76
N GLU A 272 -27.30 9.09 -11.17
CA GLU A 272 -27.17 9.71 -12.48
C GLU A 272 -25.86 10.49 -12.64
N ARG A 273 -25.23 10.86 -11.54
CA ARG A 273 -23.90 11.51 -11.54
C ARG A 273 -22.74 10.52 -11.68
N ALA A 274 -22.98 9.21 -11.64
CA ALA A 274 -21.94 8.17 -11.65
C ALA A 274 -22.13 7.22 -12.85
N THR A 275 -21.14 7.18 -13.74
CA THR A 275 -21.09 6.22 -14.85
C THR A 275 -19.99 5.20 -14.60
N TRP A 276 -20.33 3.91 -14.72
CA TRP A 276 -19.41 2.78 -14.50
C TRP A 276 -19.22 2.03 -15.83
N LEU A 277 -17.99 1.92 -16.29
CA LEU A 277 -17.62 1.26 -17.55
C LEU A 277 -16.75 0.03 -17.27
N ASP A 278 -17.31 -1.16 -17.52
CA ASP A 278 -16.55 -2.42 -17.54
C ASP A 278 -15.79 -2.50 -18.87
N ALA A 279 -14.54 -2.03 -18.88
CA ALA A 279 -13.78 -1.88 -20.11
C ALA A 279 -12.26 -1.81 -19.85
N ASP A 280 -11.48 -2.06 -20.92
CA ASP A 280 -10.04 -1.80 -20.93
C ASP A 280 -9.75 -0.29 -20.94
N VAL A 281 -9.02 0.18 -19.93
CA VAL A 281 -8.72 1.61 -19.76
C VAL A 281 -7.94 2.18 -20.95
N PHE A 282 -6.94 1.46 -21.48
CA PHE A 282 -6.12 1.95 -22.61
C PHE A 282 -6.97 2.15 -23.86
N LYS A 283 -7.85 1.20 -24.14
CA LYS A 283 -8.78 1.24 -25.27
C LYS A 283 -9.77 2.41 -25.09
N THR A 284 -10.42 2.49 -23.95
CA THR A 284 -11.44 3.49 -23.66
C THR A 284 -10.89 4.92 -23.69
N LEU A 285 -9.68 5.14 -23.17
CA LEU A 285 -9.02 6.45 -23.25
C LEU A 285 -8.79 6.89 -24.71
N ARG A 286 -8.39 5.94 -25.58
CA ARG A 286 -8.20 6.25 -27.02
C ARG A 286 -9.54 6.55 -27.70
N GLU A 287 -10.61 5.83 -27.36
CA GLU A 287 -11.95 6.05 -27.85
C GLU A 287 -12.45 7.43 -27.42
N PHE A 288 -12.36 7.81 -26.14
CA PHE A 288 -12.72 9.13 -25.64
C PHE A 288 -11.96 10.25 -26.34
N ARG A 289 -10.68 10.04 -26.62
CA ARG A 289 -9.89 11.01 -27.41
C ARG A 289 -10.42 11.16 -28.84
N ALA A 290 -10.74 10.03 -29.50
CA ALA A 290 -11.29 10.05 -30.86
C ALA A 290 -12.67 10.74 -30.92
N GLU A 291 -13.47 10.60 -29.85
CA GLU A 291 -14.78 11.25 -29.67
C GLU A 291 -14.66 12.73 -29.28
N GLY A 292 -13.46 13.23 -28.98
CA GLY A 292 -13.25 14.60 -28.52
C GLY A 292 -13.78 14.89 -27.11
N ARG A 293 -13.95 13.86 -26.28
CA ARG A 293 -14.37 14.05 -24.89
C ARG A 293 -13.31 14.77 -24.08
N GLN A 294 -13.76 15.58 -23.12
CA GLN A 294 -12.89 16.31 -22.22
C GLN A 294 -13.40 16.28 -20.78
N PHE A 295 -12.47 16.38 -19.84
CA PHE A 295 -12.73 16.34 -18.40
C PHE A 295 -11.99 17.47 -17.68
N ASP A 296 -12.48 17.83 -16.49
CA ASP A 296 -11.87 18.85 -15.63
C ASP A 296 -10.89 18.26 -14.62
N LEU A 297 -11.08 16.99 -14.24
CA LEU A 297 -10.22 16.25 -13.34
C LEU A 297 -10.11 14.80 -13.80
N ILE A 298 -8.88 14.29 -13.89
CA ILE A 298 -8.61 12.90 -14.25
C ILE A 298 -7.75 12.24 -13.17
N VAL A 299 -8.13 11.04 -12.77
CA VAL A 299 -7.35 10.15 -11.88
C VAL A 299 -6.86 8.95 -12.69
N LEU A 300 -5.55 8.71 -12.66
CA LEU A 300 -4.88 7.54 -13.24
C LEU A 300 -4.16 6.78 -12.13
N ASP A 301 -4.78 5.74 -11.58
CA ASP A 301 -4.19 4.88 -10.53
C ASP A 301 -4.04 3.44 -11.01
N PRO A 302 -3.13 3.18 -11.96
CA PRO A 302 -3.00 1.89 -12.60
C PRO A 302 -2.42 0.82 -11.66
N PRO A 303 -2.67 -0.47 -11.96
CA PRO A 303 -2.01 -1.56 -11.27
C PRO A 303 -0.49 -1.52 -11.50
N LYS A 304 0.23 -2.37 -10.77
CA LYS A 304 1.69 -2.45 -10.83
C LYS A 304 2.18 -2.90 -12.20
N PHE A 305 2.59 -1.98 -13.06
CA PHE A 305 3.10 -2.29 -14.41
C PHE A 305 4.53 -2.88 -14.40
N ALA A 306 5.36 -2.55 -13.38
CA ALA A 306 6.70 -3.10 -13.23
C ALA A 306 6.80 -3.96 -11.95
N PRO A 307 6.54 -5.27 -12.01
CA PRO A 307 6.72 -6.16 -10.87
C PRO A 307 8.21 -6.36 -10.49
N SER A 308 9.13 -6.13 -11.43
CA SER A 308 10.59 -6.18 -11.20
C SER A 308 11.33 -5.20 -12.10
N SER A 309 12.64 -5.02 -11.87
CA SER A 309 13.51 -4.14 -12.67
C SER A 309 13.56 -4.50 -14.16
N HIS A 310 13.40 -5.76 -14.52
CA HIS A 310 13.35 -6.21 -15.92
C HIS A 310 12.14 -5.68 -16.71
N HIS A 311 11.12 -5.15 -16.02
CA HIS A 311 9.90 -4.64 -16.65
C HIS A 311 9.85 -3.11 -16.72
N ILE A 312 10.92 -2.40 -16.33
CA ILE A 312 10.92 -0.93 -16.25
C ILE A 312 10.57 -0.28 -17.58
N ASP A 313 11.22 -0.69 -18.68
CA ASP A 313 10.99 -0.07 -20.00
C ASP A 313 9.57 -0.27 -20.52
N ARG A 314 9.01 -1.47 -20.31
CA ARG A 314 7.62 -1.76 -20.68
C ARG A 314 6.65 -0.94 -19.82
N ALA A 315 6.88 -0.86 -18.52
CA ALA A 315 6.08 -0.08 -17.61
C ALA A 315 6.17 1.42 -17.92
N ALA A 316 7.36 1.93 -18.23
CA ALA A 316 7.55 3.32 -18.61
C ALA A 316 6.72 3.70 -19.83
N ARG A 317 6.68 2.83 -20.86
CA ARG A 317 5.81 3.04 -22.04
C ARG A 317 4.33 3.05 -21.68
N ALA A 318 3.87 2.13 -20.82
CA ALA A 318 2.49 2.07 -20.39
C ALA A 318 2.08 3.31 -19.58
N TYR A 319 2.92 3.73 -18.61
CA TYR A 319 2.71 4.98 -17.87
C TYR A 319 2.69 6.20 -18.81
N LYS A 320 3.63 6.25 -19.76
CA LYS A 320 3.69 7.36 -20.73
C LYS A 320 2.41 7.43 -21.56
N GLU A 321 1.92 6.31 -22.07
CA GLU A 321 0.72 6.25 -22.90
C GLU A 321 -0.53 6.75 -22.18
N ILE A 322 -0.85 6.22 -20.99
CA ILE A 322 -2.05 6.64 -20.27
C ILE A 322 -1.98 8.12 -19.86
N ASN A 323 -0.81 8.61 -19.50
CA ASN A 323 -0.64 10.02 -19.12
C ASN A 323 -0.68 10.97 -20.32
N LEU A 324 -0.15 10.55 -21.48
CA LEU A 324 -0.28 11.31 -22.72
C LEU A 324 -1.76 11.49 -23.08
N VAL A 325 -2.51 10.39 -23.16
CA VAL A 325 -3.93 10.46 -23.52
C VAL A 325 -4.73 11.19 -22.43
N GLY A 326 -4.46 10.92 -21.14
CA GLY A 326 -5.07 11.66 -20.04
C GLY A 326 -4.86 13.17 -20.14
N THR A 327 -3.63 13.61 -20.47
CA THR A 327 -3.33 15.05 -20.68
C THR A 327 -4.11 15.64 -21.86
N GLN A 328 -4.28 14.87 -22.96
CA GLN A 328 -5.07 15.30 -24.12
C GLN A 328 -6.56 15.44 -23.78
N LEU A 329 -7.09 14.57 -22.91
CA LEU A 329 -8.49 14.60 -22.45
C LEU A 329 -8.78 15.68 -21.41
N LEU A 330 -7.76 16.34 -20.84
CA LEU A 330 -7.98 17.45 -19.90
C LEU A 330 -8.30 18.76 -20.64
N ARG A 331 -9.30 19.48 -20.14
CA ARG A 331 -9.51 20.89 -20.47
C ARG A 331 -8.33 21.74 -19.97
N PRO A 332 -8.07 22.93 -20.56
CA PRO A 332 -7.18 23.91 -19.95
C PRO A 332 -7.58 24.22 -18.50
N GLY A 333 -6.62 24.30 -17.58
CA GLY A 333 -6.87 24.43 -16.14
C GLY A 333 -7.34 23.14 -15.45
N GLY A 334 -7.46 22.04 -16.20
CA GLY A 334 -7.84 20.73 -15.66
C GLY A 334 -6.72 20.08 -14.85
N LEU A 335 -7.10 19.19 -13.94
CA LEU A 335 -6.23 18.54 -12.97
C LEU A 335 -5.99 17.06 -13.32
N LEU A 336 -4.74 16.64 -13.27
CA LEU A 336 -4.34 15.24 -13.43
C LEU A 336 -3.73 14.70 -12.14
N PHE A 337 -4.37 13.70 -11.55
CA PHE A 337 -3.80 12.86 -10.50
C PHE A 337 -3.27 11.60 -11.14
N THR A 338 -1.99 11.37 -11.07
CA THR A 338 -1.37 10.17 -11.66
C THR A 338 -0.45 9.47 -10.67
N TYR A 339 -0.52 8.12 -10.62
CA TYR A 339 0.15 7.31 -9.62
C TYR A 339 0.96 6.18 -10.23
N SER A 340 1.93 5.69 -9.45
CA SER A 340 2.67 4.45 -9.67
C SER A 340 2.90 3.74 -8.34
N CYS A 341 2.45 2.50 -8.24
CA CYS A 341 2.76 1.60 -7.11
C CYS A 341 3.92 0.63 -7.44
N SER A 342 4.67 0.84 -8.52
CA SER A 342 5.80 0.01 -8.93
C SER A 342 7.07 0.39 -8.15
N GLY A 343 7.56 -0.49 -7.27
CA GLY A 343 8.78 -0.23 -6.49
C GLY A 343 10.05 -0.07 -7.36
N ALA A 344 10.06 -0.64 -8.57
CA ALA A 344 11.17 -0.48 -9.52
C ALA A 344 11.20 0.89 -10.24
N ILE A 345 10.12 1.68 -10.14
CA ILE A 345 10.03 3.03 -10.70
C ILE A 345 10.27 4.03 -9.58
N SER A 346 11.38 4.78 -9.61
CA SER A 346 11.64 5.86 -8.66
C SER A 346 10.76 7.08 -8.94
N MET A 347 10.59 7.98 -7.98
CA MET A 347 9.86 9.23 -8.18
C MET A 347 10.49 10.09 -9.29
N GLU A 348 11.82 10.12 -9.38
CA GLU A 348 12.54 10.85 -10.43
C GLU A 348 12.22 10.27 -11.82
N LEU A 349 12.29 8.95 -11.98
CA LEU A 349 11.95 8.28 -13.23
C LEU A 349 10.47 8.49 -13.58
N PHE A 350 9.57 8.37 -12.60
CA PHE A 350 8.15 8.61 -12.80
C PHE A 350 7.89 10.02 -13.31
N GLN A 351 8.45 11.04 -12.66
CA GLN A 351 8.32 12.44 -13.10
C GLN A 351 8.86 12.64 -14.53
N LYS A 352 9.99 12.01 -14.88
CA LYS A 352 10.57 12.07 -16.23
C LYS A 352 9.62 11.46 -17.28
N ILE A 353 9.00 10.32 -16.97
CA ILE A 353 8.01 9.68 -17.85
C ILE A 353 6.81 10.61 -18.08
N ILE A 354 6.28 11.21 -17.01
CA ILE A 354 5.13 12.12 -17.08
C ILE A 354 5.47 13.38 -17.87
N ALA A 355 6.65 13.97 -17.66
CA ALA A 355 7.10 15.12 -18.45
C ALA A 355 7.16 14.80 -19.95
N GLY A 356 7.68 13.61 -20.33
CA GLY A 356 7.67 13.16 -21.71
C GLY A 356 6.25 12.93 -22.26
N ALA A 357 5.30 12.46 -21.43
CA ALA A 357 3.90 12.28 -21.83
C ALA A 357 3.21 13.63 -22.10
N VAL A 358 3.42 14.62 -21.24
CA VAL A 358 2.89 16.00 -21.40
C VAL A 358 3.45 16.66 -22.67
N THR A 359 4.76 16.53 -22.92
CA THR A 359 5.41 17.05 -24.14
C THR A 359 4.82 16.40 -25.40
N ASP A 360 4.65 15.09 -25.43
CA ASP A 360 4.07 14.37 -26.56
C ASP A 360 2.58 14.69 -26.77
N ALA A 361 1.88 15.07 -25.68
CA ALA A 361 0.51 15.59 -25.74
C ALA A 361 0.43 17.02 -26.34
N ARG A 362 1.57 17.66 -26.62
CA ARG A 362 1.68 19.06 -27.06
C ARG A 362 1.01 20.02 -26.08
N ALA A 363 1.22 19.80 -24.80
CA ALA A 363 0.65 20.60 -23.72
C ALA A 363 1.76 21.03 -22.74
N ASP A 364 1.45 22.04 -21.94
CA ASP A 364 2.22 22.40 -20.77
C ASP A 364 1.45 22.03 -19.51
N ALA A 365 2.16 21.60 -18.47
CA ALA A 365 1.56 21.29 -17.18
C ALA A 365 2.48 21.71 -16.03
N ARG A 366 1.86 22.16 -14.94
CA ARG A 366 2.55 22.46 -13.67
C ARG A 366 2.38 21.30 -12.71
N ILE A 367 3.43 20.87 -12.07
CA ILE A 367 3.33 19.93 -10.94
C ILE A 367 2.99 20.75 -9.69
N LEU A 368 1.78 20.58 -9.18
CA LEU A 368 1.30 21.28 -7.98
C LEU A 368 1.75 20.58 -6.69
N ARG A 369 1.75 19.23 -6.70
CA ARG A 369 2.14 18.41 -5.53
C ARG A 369 2.78 17.11 -5.95
N ARG A 370 3.72 16.62 -5.13
CA ARG A 370 4.10 15.21 -5.08
C ARG A 370 3.20 14.51 -4.07
N LEU A 371 2.68 13.35 -4.44
CA LEU A 371 1.74 12.57 -3.66
C LEU A 371 2.39 11.25 -3.23
N SER A 372 1.99 10.75 -2.07
CA SER A 372 2.51 9.51 -1.48
C SER A 372 1.38 8.76 -0.79
N ALA A 373 1.71 7.61 -0.19
CA ALA A 373 0.80 6.92 0.71
C ALA A 373 0.47 7.77 1.95
N GLY A 374 -0.67 7.51 2.57
CA GLY A 374 -1.15 8.21 3.76
C GLY A 374 -0.22 8.03 4.97
N THR A 375 -0.46 8.85 6.01
CA THR A 375 0.38 8.92 7.23
C THR A 375 0.45 7.60 8.02
N ASP A 376 -0.47 6.68 7.80
CA ASP A 376 -0.45 5.32 8.36
C ASP A 376 0.49 4.35 7.64
N HIS A 377 1.13 4.80 6.57
CA HIS A 377 2.20 4.09 5.86
C HIS A 377 3.55 4.80 6.05
N PRO A 378 4.04 4.96 7.31
CA PRO A 378 5.30 5.65 7.55
C PRO A 378 6.47 4.85 6.98
N MET A 379 7.60 5.54 6.77
CA MET A 379 8.85 4.92 6.36
C MET A 379 9.93 5.20 7.40
N LEU A 380 10.83 4.23 7.62
CA LEU A 380 12.05 4.52 8.34
C LEU A 380 13.00 5.32 7.44
N ALA A 381 13.63 6.35 7.97
CA ALA A 381 14.63 7.12 7.23
C ALA A 381 15.80 6.26 6.69
N ALA A 382 16.09 5.14 7.38
CA ALA A 382 17.11 4.19 6.98
C ALA A 382 16.60 3.08 6.03
N PHE A 383 15.33 3.13 5.59
CA PHE A 383 14.70 2.09 4.79
C PHE A 383 13.87 2.69 3.65
N PRO A 384 14.53 3.24 2.61
CA PRO A 384 13.85 3.86 1.48
C PRO A 384 13.05 2.88 0.61
N GLU A 385 13.29 1.57 0.70
CA GLU A 385 12.56 0.53 -0.01
C GLU A 385 11.07 0.46 0.36
N ALA A 386 10.67 1.10 1.47
CA ALA A 386 9.26 1.23 1.86
C ALA A 386 8.48 2.21 0.97
N GLU A 387 9.15 3.09 0.21
CA GLU A 387 8.50 4.01 -0.74
C GLU A 387 8.03 3.27 -1.98
N TYR A 388 6.78 2.81 -1.98
CA TYR A 388 6.22 2.11 -3.12
C TYR A 388 5.18 2.91 -3.90
N LEU A 389 4.38 3.75 -3.22
CA LEU A 389 3.37 4.61 -3.86
C LEU A 389 3.93 6.00 -4.13
N LYS A 390 3.93 6.39 -5.38
CA LYS A 390 4.33 7.70 -5.87
C LYS A 390 3.22 8.28 -6.71
N GLY A 391 2.97 9.57 -6.56
CA GLY A 391 1.99 10.28 -7.37
C GLY A 391 2.39 11.71 -7.66
N LEU A 392 1.75 12.26 -8.66
CA LEU A 392 1.85 13.67 -9.04
C LEU A 392 0.44 14.24 -9.24
N LEU A 393 0.21 15.43 -8.70
CA LEU A 393 -0.90 16.28 -9.08
C LEU A 393 -0.38 17.33 -10.02
N LEU A 394 -0.91 17.35 -11.24
CA LEU A 394 -0.58 18.33 -12.28
C LEU A 394 -1.80 19.17 -12.63
N GLU A 395 -1.55 20.41 -13.05
CA GLU A 395 -2.51 21.30 -13.68
C GLU A 395 -2.09 21.52 -15.14
N LYS A 396 -2.99 21.27 -16.10
CA LYS A 396 -2.75 21.59 -17.51
C LYS A 396 -2.81 23.08 -17.70
N VAL A 397 -1.75 23.65 -18.22
CA VAL A 397 -1.71 25.08 -18.60
C VAL A 397 -2.50 25.29 -19.89
N ALA A 398 -3.07 26.46 -20.06
CA ALA A 398 -3.86 26.82 -21.24
C ALA A 398 -2.99 26.87 -22.52
#